data_6d86a4b43502973990ce739aaac95f38
#
_entry.id   6d86a4b43502973990ce739aaac95f38
#
_cell.length_a   1.000
_cell.length_b   1.000
_cell.length_c   1.000
_cell.angle_alpha   90.00
_cell.angle_beta   90.00
_cell.angle_gamma   90.00
#
_symmetry.space_group_name_H-M   'P 1'
#
loop_
_entity.id
_entity.type
_entity.pdbx_description
1 polymer ?
#
loop_
_entity_poly.entity_id
_entity_poly.type
_entity_poly.pdbx_seq_one_letter_code
_entity_poly.pdbx_strand_id
1 'polypeptide(L)'
;MNKDQVAEILVEIGTLLELKGENPFKTRAYVNAARTLESLSEPLEKVIAEERLGEIKGIGDALQQKITELVTTGRLKYHEDLKASLPSGLLEMLDVPGLGPKKVKALYE
;
A
#
# COMPACT_ATOMS: atom_id res chain seq x y z
N MET A 1 -14.93 -1.32 -0.50
CA MET A 1 -13.76 -0.59 0.07
C MET A 1 -13.64 0.75 -0.62
N ASN A 2 -13.54 1.83 0.15
CA ASN A 2 -13.42 3.17 -0.43
C ASN A 2 -11.95 3.54 -0.72
N LYS A 3 -11.75 4.69 -1.40
CA LYS A 3 -10.40 5.11 -1.79
C LYS A 3 -9.48 5.33 -0.59
N ASP A 4 -10.00 5.80 0.54
CA ASP A 4 -9.20 6.06 1.72
C ASP A 4 -8.69 4.75 2.34
N GLN A 5 -9.53 3.72 2.35
CA GLN A 5 -9.13 2.40 2.85
C GLN A 5 -8.08 1.77 1.94
N VAL A 6 -8.25 1.88 0.64
CA VAL A 6 -7.27 1.39 -0.32
C VAL A 6 -5.95 2.13 -0.15
N ALA A 7 -6.00 3.46 0.00
CA ALA A 7 -4.80 4.27 0.20
C ALA A 7 -4.05 3.86 1.47
N GLU A 8 -4.76 3.59 2.57
CA GLU A 8 -4.14 3.12 3.81
C GLU A 8 -3.38 1.81 3.61
N ILE A 9 -3.98 0.87 2.86
CA ILE A 9 -3.33 -0.40 2.58
C ILE A 9 -2.09 -0.21 1.71
N LEU A 10 -2.15 0.67 0.71
CA LEU A 10 -1.00 0.97 -0.13
C LEU A 10 0.14 1.58 0.67
N VAL A 11 -0.15 2.49 1.59
CA VAL A 11 0.86 3.07 2.48
C VAL A 11 1.46 2.00 3.37
N GLU A 12 0.64 1.10 3.91
CA GLU A 12 1.12 -0.01 4.73
C GLU A 12 2.05 -0.91 3.95
N ILE A 13 1.72 -1.23 2.69
CA ILE A 13 2.61 -2.02 1.83
C ILE A 13 3.95 -1.32 1.66
N GLY A 14 3.95 -0.01 1.42
CA GLY A 14 5.18 0.77 1.32
C GLY A 14 6.02 0.68 2.59
N THR A 15 5.38 0.78 3.75
CA THR A 15 6.03 0.65 5.04
C THR A 15 6.65 -0.73 5.23
N LEU A 16 5.91 -1.78 4.90
CA LEU A 16 6.40 -3.15 5.02
C LEU A 16 7.57 -3.42 4.08
N LEU A 17 7.54 -2.87 2.87
CA LEU A 17 8.65 -2.99 1.93
C LEU A 17 9.90 -2.28 2.44
N GLU A 18 9.73 -1.14 3.09
CA GLU A 18 10.84 -0.42 3.71
C GLU A 18 11.47 -1.27 4.82
N LEU A 19 10.66 -1.92 5.64
CA LEU A 19 11.13 -2.82 6.69
C LEU A 19 11.94 -3.99 6.12
N LYS A 20 11.56 -4.48 4.94
CA LYS A 20 12.27 -5.57 4.28
C LYS A 20 13.54 -5.10 3.57
N GLY A 21 13.78 -3.80 3.51
CA GLY A 21 14.94 -3.26 2.82
C GLY A 21 14.82 -3.24 1.31
N GLU A 22 13.59 -3.23 0.81
CA GLU A 22 13.33 -3.15 -0.63
C GLU A 22 13.75 -1.79 -1.22
N ASN A 23 13.84 -1.75 -2.55
CA ASN A 23 14.22 -0.57 -3.29
C ASN A 23 13.33 0.63 -2.91
N PRO A 24 13.92 1.79 -2.52
CA PRO A 24 13.14 2.97 -2.17
C PRO A 24 12.18 3.47 -3.25
N PHE A 25 12.50 3.25 -4.51
CA PHE A 25 11.60 3.62 -5.61
C PHE A 25 10.31 2.82 -5.57
N LYS A 26 10.41 1.55 -5.22
CA LYS A 26 9.24 0.66 -5.08
C LYS A 26 8.35 1.13 -3.93
N THR A 27 8.95 1.40 -2.78
CA THR A 27 8.25 1.93 -1.60
C THR A 27 7.54 3.23 -1.94
N ARG A 28 8.24 4.14 -2.60
CA ARG A 28 7.70 5.45 -2.96
C ARG A 28 6.54 5.36 -3.93
N ALA A 29 6.58 4.39 -4.85
CA ALA A 29 5.50 4.19 -5.81
C ALA A 29 4.17 3.90 -5.12
N TYR A 30 4.19 3.08 -4.06
CA TYR A 30 2.99 2.78 -3.29
C TYR A 30 2.46 4.01 -2.54
N VAL A 31 3.35 4.77 -1.91
CA VAL A 31 2.95 5.98 -1.19
C VAL A 31 2.38 7.03 -2.13
N ASN A 32 3.00 7.21 -3.29
CA ASN A 32 2.52 8.17 -4.30
C ASN A 32 1.16 7.75 -4.86
N ALA A 33 0.97 6.45 -5.10
CA ALA A 33 -0.32 5.93 -5.56
C ALA A 33 -1.41 6.20 -4.52
N ALA A 34 -1.11 6.01 -3.23
CA ALA A 34 -2.04 6.29 -2.16
C ALA A 34 -2.48 7.75 -2.17
N ARG A 35 -1.53 8.68 -2.31
CA ARG A 35 -1.83 10.11 -2.38
C ARG A 35 -2.69 10.45 -3.58
N THR A 36 -2.40 9.82 -4.72
CA THR A 36 -3.16 10.02 -5.95
C THR A 36 -4.60 9.59 -5.75
N LEU A 37 -4.83 8.44 -5.13
CA LEU A 37 -6.18 7.94 -4.85
C LEU A 37 -6.95 8.88 -3.91
N GLU A 38 -6.29 9.38 -2.87
CA GLU A 38 -6.92 10.30 -1.93
C GLU A 38 -7.37 11.61 -2.59
N SER A 39 -6.69 12.02 -3.65
CA SER A 39 -7.02 13.25 -4.37
C SER A 39 -8.10 13.08 -5.42
N LEU A 40 -8.58 11.85 -5.66
CA LEU A 40 -9.64 11.61 -6.64
C LEU A 40 -10.94 12.28 -6.21
N SER A 41 -11.59 12.94 -7.18
CA SER A 41 -12.89 13.57 -6.96
C SER A 41 -14.06 12.60 -7.20
N GLU A 42 -13.77 11.43 -7.79
CA GLU A 42 -14.77 10.42 -8.13
C GLU A 42 -14.61 9.18 -7.22
N PRO A 43 -15.69 8.42 -7.00
CA PRO A 43 -15.57 7.14 -6.28
C PRO A 43 -14.64 6.18 -7.03
N LEU A 44 -13.81 5.49 -6.29
CA LEU A 44 -12.84 4.56 -6.88
C LEU A 44 -13.54 3.43 -7.62
N GLU A 45 -14.64 2.93 -7.10
CA GLU A 45 -15.43 1.88 -7.72
C GLU A 45 -15.89 2.28 -9.12
N LYS A 46 -16.26 3.55 -9.29
CA LYS A 46 -16.69 4.07 -10.59
C LYS A 46 -15.55 4.07 -11.59
N VAL A 47 -14.35 4.50 -11.17
CA VAL A 47 -13.17 4.55 -12.02
C VAL A 47 -12.81 3.13 -12.48
N ILE A 48 -12.89 2.16 -11.57
CA ILE A 48 -12.61 0.76 -11.89
C ILE A 48 -13.65 0.18 -12.85
N ALA A 49 -14.94 0.44 -12.59
CA ALA A 49 -16.03 -0.05 -13.43
C ALA A 49 -15.93 0.49 -14.85
N GLU A 50 -15.42 1.69 -15.01
CA GLU A 50 -15.24 2.32 -16.33
C GLU A 50 -13.87 2.02 -16.93
N GLU A 51 -13.06 1.18 -16.28
CA GLU A 51 -11.72 0.80 -16.72
C GLU A 51 -10.80 2.01 -16.96
N ARG A 52 -10.92 3.04 -16.12
CA ARG A 52 -10.14 4.28 -16.25
C ARG A 52 -8.94 4.34 -15.30
N LEU A 53 -8.66 3.27 -14.55
CA LEU A 53 -7.55 3.26 -13.59
C LEU A 53 -6.20 3.54 -14.27
N GLY A 54 -6.03 3.02 -15.48
CA GLY A 54 -4.81 3.23 -16.24
C GLY A 54 -4.60 4.67 -16.71
N GLU A 55 -5.64 5.49 -16.69
CA GLU A 55 -5.54 6.90 -17.06
C GLU A 55 -5.01 7.76 -15.93
N ILE A 56 -4.98 7.23 -14.71
CA ILE A 56 -4.50 7.97 -13.55
C ILE A 56 -2.98 7.97 -13.55
N LYS A 57 -2.38 9.16 -13.60
CA LYS A 57 -0.94 9.29 -13.57
C LYS A 57 -0.37 8.76 -12.25
N GLY A 58 0.66 7.93 -12.36
CA GLY A 58 1.29 7.34 -11.18
C GLY A 58 0.76 5.96 -10.81
N ILE A 59 -0.27 5.47 -11.51
CA ILE A 59 -0.83 4.13 -11.30
C ILE A 59 -0.41 3.24 -12.47
N GLY A 60 0.61 2.42 -12.28
CA GLY A 60 1.07 1.47 -13.30
C GLY A 60 0.24 0.20 -13.30
N ASP A 61 0.51 -0.70 -14.26
CA ASP A 61 -0.24 -1.94 -14.44
C ASP A 61 -0.30 -2.80 -13.16
N ALA A 62 0.82 -2.95 -12.48
CA ALA A 62 0.87 -3.75 -11.25
C ALA A 62 -0.01 -3.15 -10.15
N LEU A 63 0.01 -1.82 -10.02
CA LEU A 63 -0.82 -1.13 -9.03
C LEU A 63 -2.29 -1.21 -9.39
N GLN A 64 -2.63 -1.11 -10.69
CA GLN A 64 -4.01 -1.26 -11.14
C GLN A 64 -4.59 -2.60 -10.73
N GLN A 65 -3.84 -3.68 -10.92
CA GLN A 65 -4.28 -5.02 -10.55
C GLN A 65 -4.51 -5.13 -9.04
N LYS A 66 -3.59 -4.59 -8.24
CA LYS A 66 -3.70 -4.62 -6.79
C LYS A 66 -4.89 -3.81 -6.28
N ILE A 67 -5.07 -2.62 -6.82
CA ILE A 67 -6.19 -1.76 -6.45
C ILE A 67 -7.52 -2.42 -6.82
N THR A 68 -7.60 -3.00 -8.01
CA THR A 68 -8.80 -3.70 -8.47
C THR A 68 -9.12 -4.89 -7.55
N GLU A 69 -8.12 -5.67 -7.18
CA GLU A 69 -8.32 -6.79 -6.27
C GLU A 69 -8.87 -6.33 -4.92
N LEU A 70 -8.30 -5.26 -4.35
CA LEU A 70 -8.77 -4.70 -3.08
C LEU A 70 -10.22 -4.26 -3.14
N VAL A 71 -10.59 -3.54 -4.19
CA VAL A 71 -11.95 -3.01 -4.32
C VAL A 71 -12.96 -4.12 -4.58
N THR A 72 -12.61 -5.10 -5.41
CA THR A 72 -13.55 -6.16 -5.80
C THR A 72 -13.69 -7.26 -4.77
N THR A 73 -12.63 -7.57 -4.01
CA THR A 73 -12.63 -8.67 -3.05
C THR A 73 -12.53 -8.22 -1.60
N GLY A 74 -12.12 -6.98 -1.35
CA GLY A 74 -11.87 -6.47 -0.01
C GLY A 74 -10.55 -6.95 0.59
N ARG A 75 -9.76 -7.71 -0.15
CA ARG A 75 -8.48 -8.29 0.29
C ARG A 75 -7.44 -8.19 -0.81
N LEU A 76 -6.17 -8.22 -0.41
CA LEU A 76 -5.07 -8.26 -1.36
C LEU A 76 -4.07 -9.31 -0.91
N LYS A 77 -3.94 -10.37 -1.69
CA LYS A 77 -3.04 -11.47 -1.38
C LYS A 77 -1.60 -11.00 -1.18
N TYR A 78 -1.13 -10.11 -2.05
CA TYR A 78 0.21 -9.54 -1.95
C TYR A 78 0.46 -8.91 -0.58
N HIS A 79 -0.50 -8.13 -0.09
CA HIS A 79 -0.43 -7.48 1.22
C HIS A 79 -0.39 -8.51 2.36
N GLU A 80 -1.25 -9.52 2.29
CA GLU A 80 -1.29 -10.58 3.29
C GLU A 80 0.00 -11.40 3.32
N ASP A 81 0.52 -11.76 2.15
CA ASP A 81 1.77 -12.51 2.03
C ASP A 81 2.95 -11.71 2.55
N LEU A 82 2.96 -10.40 2.27
CA LEU A 82 4.01 -9.50 2.73
C LEU A 82 4.03 -9.41 4.26
N LYS A 83 2.85 -9.28 4.87
CA LYS A 83 2.73 -9.27 6.33
C LYS A 83 3.20 -10.59 6.93
N ALA A 84 2.81 -11.70 6.32
CA ALA A 84 3.20 -13.04 6.80
C ALA A 84 4.69 -13.30 6.67
N SER A 85 5.38 -12.61 5.77
CA SER A 85 6.83 -12.76 5.56
C SER A 85 7.68 -12.04 6.60
N LEU A 86 7.05 -11.20 7.45
CA LEU A 86 7.75 -10.43 8.46
C LEU A 86 7.51 -11.00 9.86
N PRO A 87 8.51 -10.92 10.78
CA PRO A 87 8.28 -11.31 12.15
C PRO A 87 7.16 -10.48 12.80
N SER A 88 6.31 -11.14 13.59
CA SER A 88 5.20 -10.45 14.25
C SER A 88 5.66 -9.32 15.17
N GLY A 89 6.81 -9.47 15.82
CA GLY A 89 7.37 -8.44 16.68
C GLY A 89 7.65 -7.13 15.94
N LEU A 90 8.07 -7.21 14.65
CA LEU A 90 8.29 -6.02 13.85
C LEU A 90 6.99 -5.25 13.61
N LEU A 91 5.91 -5.98 13.32
CA LEU A 91 4.61 -5.36 13.08
C LEU A 91 4.08 -4.70 14.35
N GLU A 92 4.26 -5.34 15.51
CA GLU A 92 3.85 -4.78 16.79
C GLU A 92 4.61 -3.49 17.10
N MET A 93 5.90 -3.43 16.79
CA MET A 93 6.72 -2.25 17.01
C MET A 93 6.25 -1.06 16.18
N LEU A 94 5.71 -1.30 14.99
CA LEU A 94 5.18 -0.21 14.15
C LEU A 94 3.98 0.48 14.79
N ASP A 95 3.24 -0.21 15.66
CA ASP A 95 2.09 0.35 16.35
C ASP A 95 2.49 1.21 17.55
N VAL A 96 3.76 1.17 17.95
CA VAL A 96 4.24 2.01 19.07
C VAL A 96 4.43 3.45 18.61
N PRO A 97 3.82 4.43 19.29
CA PRO A 97 4.00 5.82 18.92
C PRO A 97 5.48 6.23 18.94
N GLY A 98 5.89 6.93 17.89
CA GLY A 98 7.27 7.40 17.77
C GLY A 98 8.22 6.41 17.11
N LEU A 99 7.78 5.18 16.85
CA LEU A 99 8.60 4.22 16.12
C LEU A 99 8.16 4.16 14.67
N GLY A 100 8.99 4.68 13.77
CA GLY A 100 8.75 4.58 12.34
C GLY A 100 9.49 3.38 11.75
N PRO A 101 9.27 3.08 10.46
CA PRO A 101 9.90 1.93 9.80
C PRO A 101 11.42 1.90 9.91
N LYS A 102 12.07 3.03 9.81
CA LYS A 102 13.54 3.10 9.89
C LYS A 102 14.05 2.70 11.27
N LYS A 103 13.38 3.18 12.33
CA LYS A 103 13.77 2.85 13.70
C LYS A 103 13.51 1.39 14.02
N VAL A 104 12.37 0.88 13.57
CA VAL A 104 12.01 -0.53 13.77
C VAL A 104 13.03 -1.43 13.08
N LYS A 105 13.38 -1.12 11.83
CA LYS A 105 14.37 -1.87 11.08
C LYS A 105 15.73 -1.88 11.79
N ALA A 106 16.18 -0.72 12.26
CA ALA A 106 17.45 -0.59 12.96
C ALA A 106 17.49 -1.43 14.24
N LEU A 107 16.38 -1.50 14.97
CA LEU A 107 16.30 -2.30 16.20
C LEU A 107 16.39 -3.80 15.94
N TYR A 108 15.95 -4.25 14.77
CA TYR A 108 15.97 -5.67 14.41
C TYR A 108 17.23 -6.11 13.64
N GLU A 109 18.02 -5.19 13.20
CA GLU A 109 19.31 -5.49 12.60
C GLU A 109 20.37 -5.65 13.70
#